data_4c660b6e8160ae2d7449544d3f281104
#
_entry.id   4c660b6e8160ae2d7449544d3f281104
#
_cell.length_a   1.000
_cell.length_b   1.000
_cell.length_c   1.000
_cell.angle_alpha   90.00
_cell.angle_beta   90.00
_cell.angle_gamma   90.00
#
_symmetry.space_group_name_H-M   'P 1'
#
loop_
_entity.id
_entity.type
_entity.pdbx_description
1 polymer ?
#
loop_
_entity_poly.entity_id
_entity_poly.type
_entity_poly.pdbx_seq_one_letter_code
_entity_poly.pdbx_strand_id
1 'polypeptide(L)'
;MDYRPIPAMFLADAPGLDFLNSIATPVDEPVDWIGDGEGLLSWLEQAGLVPVDVLAHMRANAAPAELDEIAAKARGLREWFRAFVQKRKGKPLSAKDLGELAPLNGVLQRDEQHGVIVADANAPGGLAFGMQRRWTSAESLLMPIVETLAKLVCEEDFTYVKACEGPTCTLLFADHTRGHARRWCSMAICGNRAKVAAHRARLKEGKGG
;
A
#
# COMPACT_ATOMS: atom_id res chain seq x y z
N MET A 1 -13.78 -6.98 26.30
CA MET A 1 -13.31 -7.44 24.98
C MET A 1 -12.09 -6.64 24.66
N ASP A 2 -10.97 -7.32 24.50
CA ASP A 2 -9.68 -6.66 24.21
C ASP A 2 -9.70 -6.23 22.73
N TYR A 3 -10.03 -5.00 22.47
CA TYR A 3 -10.02 -4.41 21.13
C TYR A 3 -8.56 -4.17 20.72
N ARG A 4 -7.85 -5.21 20.34
CA ARG A 4 -6.60 -5.02 19.62
C ARG A 4 -6.97 -4.50 18.21
N PRO A 5 -6.38 -3.38 17.78
CA PRO A 5 -6.63 -2.88 16.44
C PRO A 5 -6.25 -3.96 15.43
N ILE A 6 -7.12 -4.19 14.44
CA ILE A 6 -6.85 -5.14 13.36
C ILE A 6 -5.59 -4.63 12.62
N PRO A 7 -4.52 -5.44 12.51
CA PRO A 7 -3.29 -5.01 11.83
C PRO A 7 -3.55 -4.73 10.36
N ALA A 8 -2.79 -3.81 9.78
CA ALA A 8 -2.87 -3.50 8.35
C ALA A 8 -2.53 -4.73 7.50
N MET A 9 -3.10 -4.78 6.30
CA MET A 9 -3.00 -5.95 5.41
C MET A 9 -2.00 -5.66 4.28
N PHE A 10 -0.82 -6.27 4.37
CA PHE A 10 0.23 -6.21 3.34
C PHE A 10 0.21 -7.50 2.52
N LEU A 11 -0.69 -7.58 1.54
CA LEU A 11 -0.99 -8.80 0.77
C LEU A 11 -0.92 -8.57 -0.75
N ALA A 12 -0.47 -7.38 -1.16
CA ALA A 12 -0.56 -6.97 -2.56
C ALA A 12 0.66 -7.36 -3.40
N ASP A 13 1.74 -7.83 -2.78
CA ASP A 13 3.05 -8.11 -3.39
C ASP A 13 3.69 -6.86 -4.06
N ALA A 14 3.12 -5.67 -3.83
CA ALA A 14 3.62 -4.37 -4.29
C ALA A 14 3.25 -3.29 -3.26
N PRO A 15 4.21 -2.57 -2.65
CA PRO A 15 3.95 -1.60 -1.58
C PRO A 15 2.97 -0.49 -1.98
N GLY A 16 3.00 -0.03 -3.25
CA GLY A 16 2.05 0.95 -3.75
C GLY A 16 0.60 0.44 -3.77
N LEU A 17 0.39 -0.86 -4.01
CA LEU A 17 -0.94 -1.48 -3.90
C LEU A 17 -1.33 -1.71 -2.44
N ASP A 18 -0.38 -2.04 -1.54
CA ASP A 18 -0.64 -2.12 -0.11
C ASP A 18 -1.08 -0.76 0.46
N PHE A 19 -0.52 0.35 -0.05
CA PHE A 19 -1.02 1.68 0.28
C PHE A 19 -2.47 1.89 -0.17
N LEU A 20 -2.83 1.47 -1.38
CA LEU A 20 -4.24 1.50 -1.80
C LEU A 20 -5.11 0.63 -0.90
N ASN A 21 -4.62 -0.49 -0.45
CA ASN A 21 -5.30 -1.42 0.45
C ASN A 21 -5.30 -0.97 1.92
N SER A 22 -4.76 0.22 2.24
CA SER A 22 -4.86 0.80 3.60
C SER A 22 -6.29 1.13 4.03
N ILE A 23 -7.26 0.94 3.15
CA ILE A 23 -8.68 0.81 3.47
C ILE A 23 -9.19 -0.52 2.90
N ALA A 24 -9.80 -1.34 3.71
CA ALA A 24 -10.33 -2.65 3.32
C ALA A 24 -11.45 -3.11 4.25
N THR A 25 -12.12 -4.20 3.86
CA THR A 25 -13.14 -4.87 4.68
C THR A 25 -12.63 -6.25 5.12
N PRO A 26 -11.75 -6.31 6.13
CA PRO A 26 -11.12 -7.57 6.55
C PRO A 26 -12.11 -8.54 7.20
N VAL A 27 -13.13 -8.01 7.84
CA VAL A 27 -14.24 -8.77 8.47
C VAL A 27 -15.53 -8.40 7.74
N ASP A 28 -16.46 -7.73 8.38
CA ASP A 28 -17.74 -7.33 7.78
C ASP A 28 -17.87 -5.80 7.69
N GLU A 29 -16.95 -5.07 8.32
CA GLU A 29 -16.92 -3.62 8.35
C GLU A 29 -15.63 -3.07 7.70
N PRO A 30 -15.71 -1.92 6.99
CA PRO A 30 -14.53 -1.28 6.43
C PRO A 30 -13.65 -0.70 7.54
N VAL A 31 -12.35 -0.93 7.42
CA VAL A 31 -11.31 -0.35 8.29
C VAL A 31 -10.43 0.54 7.44
N ASP A 32 -10.25 1.80 7.83
CA ASP A 32 -9.29 2.71 7.25
C ASP A 32 -8.11 2.87 8.23
N TRP A 33 -6.98 2.23 7.92
CA TRP A 33 -5.79 2.25 8.78
C TRP A 33 -5.05 3.58 8.79
N ILE A 34 -5.36 4.49 7.87
CA ILE A 34 -4.81 5.85 7.82
C ILE A 34 -5.91 6.91 8.04
N GLY A 35 -6.89 6.57 8.90
CA GLY A 35 -8.06 7.41 9.20
C GLY A 35 -7.72 8.75 9.84
N ASP A 36 -6.63 8.80 10.61
CA ASP A 36 -6.08 9.96 11.30
C ASP A 36 -4.54 9.95 11.29
N GLY A 37 -3.94 10.92 11.95
CA GLY A 37 -2.48 11.08 12.02
C GLY A 37 -1.77 9.91 12.66
N GLU A 38 -2.28 9.39 13.78
CA GLU A 38 -1.67 8.23 14.47
C GLU A 38 -1.83 6.96 13.63
N GLY A 39 -2.97 6.77 13.00
CA GLY A 39 -3.20 5.68 12.05
C GLY A 39 -2.20 5.72 10.89
N LEU A 40 -1.93 6.91 10.34
CA LEU A 40 -0.92 7.08 9.29
C LEU A 40 0.48 6.69 9.78
N LEU A 41 0.91 7.18 10.96
CA LEU A 41 2.22 6.84 11.53
C LEU A 41 2.34 5.34 11.78
N SER A 42 1.31 4.73 12.37
CA SER A 42 1.26 3.29 12.62
C SER A 42 1.30 2.47 11.33
N TRP A 43 0.60 2.91 10.28
CA TRP A 43 0.63 2.25 8.98
C TRP A 43 2.01 2.35 8.32
N LEU A 44 2.65 3.54 8.34
CA LEU A 44 4.01 3.75 7.80
C LEU A 44 5.05 2.89 8.53
N GLU A 45 4.91 2.73 9.84
CA GLU A 45 5.75 1.84 10.66
C GLU A 45 5.60 0.39 10.23
N GLN A 46 4.35 -0.12 10.15
CA GLN A 46 4.06 -1.49 9.72
C GLN A 46 4.50 -1.76 8.28
N ALA A 47 4.40 -0.77 7.39
CA ALA A 47 4.87 -0.84 6.01
C ALA A 47 6.40 -0.79 5.88
N GLY A 48 7.12 -0.40 6.93
CA GLY A 48 8.58 -0.22 6.88
C GLY A 48 9.05 0.90 5.96
N LEU A 49 8.18 1.91 5.71
CA LEU A 49 8.46 2.99 4.76
C LEU A 49 9.19 4.18 5.37
N VAL A 50 9.15 4.31 6.69
CA VAL A 50 9.76 5.42 7.44
C VAL A 50 10.55 4.82 8.62
N PRO A 51 11.77 5.30 8.90
CA PRO A 51 12.54 4.86 10.06
C PRO A 51 11.78 5.09 11.38
N VAL A 52 11.91 4.13 12.31
CA VAL A 52 11.15 4.14 13.59
C VAL A 52 11.48 5.36 14.44
N ASP A 53 12.74 5.81 14.45
CA ASP A 53 13.19 7.02 15.15
C ASP A 53 12.57 8.30 14.57
N VAL A 54 12.37 8.38 13.25
CA VAL A 54 11.66 9.47 12.58
C VAL A 54 10.18 9.48 13.00
N LEU A 55 9.52 8.32 12.99
CA LEU A 55 8.12 8.21 13.43
C LEU A 55 7.95 8.60 14.90
N ALA A 56 8.87 8.15 15.76
CA ALA A 56 8.88 8.54 17.17
C ALA A 56 9.08 10.06 17.34
N HIS A 57 9.98 10.66 16.54
CA HIS A 57 10.18 12.11 16.54
C HIS A 57 8.92 12.87 16.10
N MET A 58 8.24 12.42 15.04
CA MET A 58 7.00 13.04 14.57
C MET A 58 5.89 12.94 15.61
N ARG A 59 5.71 11.78 16.27
CA ARG A 59 4.74 11.63 17.38
C ARG A 59 4.98 12.60 18.52
N ALA A 60 6.27 12.86 18.84
CA ALA A 60 6.63 13.70 19.99
C ALA A 60 6.56 15.21 19.69
N ASN A 61 6.75 15.64 18.44
CA ASN A 61 7.02 17.04 18.12
C ASN A 61 6.01 17.67 17.14
N ALA A 62 5.33 16.90 16.30
CA ALA A 62 4.29 17.43 15.43
C ALA A 62 2.98 17.62 16.18
N ALA A 63 2.23 18.67 15.84
CA ALA A 63 0.90 18.84 16.39
C ALA A 63 -0.07 17.76 15.88
N PRO A 64 -0.96 17.20 16.72
CA PRO A 64 -1.93 16.19 16.25
C PRO A 64 -2.73 16.64 15.03
N ALA A 65 -3.19 17.90 14.99
CA ALA A 65 -3.92 18.45 13.86
C ALA A 65 -3.08 18.50 12.57
N GLU A 66 -1.77 18.72 12.67
CA GLU A 66 -0.85 18.67 11.53
C GLU A 66 -0.77 17.23 10.97
N LEU A 67 -0.61 16.23 11.82
CA LEU A 67 -0.58 14.81 11.42
C LEU A 67 -1.92 14.38 10.81
N ASP A 68 -3.04 14.85 11.33
CA ASP A 68 -4.38 14.58 10.78
C ASP A 68 -4.53 15.18 9.37
N GLU A 69 -3.99 16.40 9.16
CA GLU A 69 -3.95 17.03 7.83
C GLU A 69 -3.13 16.19 6.83
N ILE A 70 -1.96 15.69 7.25
CA ILE A 70 -1.14 14.83 6.40
C ILE A 70 -1.84 13.50 6.10
N ALA A 71 -2.51 12.90 7.09
CA ALA A 71 -3.33 11.71 6.87
C ALA A 71 -4.47 11.98 5.88
N ALA A 72 -5.11 13.15 5.95
CA ALA A 72 -6.13 13.55 4.98
C ALA A 72 -5.55 13.71 3.56
N LYS A 73 -4.36 14.32 3.41
CA LYS A 73 -3.65 14.41 2.12
C LYS A 73 -3.30 13.02 1.58
N ALA A 74 -2.82 12.11 2.43
CA ALA A 74 -2.52 10.72 2.06
C ALA A 74 -3.78 9.98 1.57
N ARG A 75 -4.92 10.13 2.27
CA ARG A 75 -6.20 9.57 1.81
C ARG A 75 -6.64 10.14 0.46
N GLY A 76 -6.53 11.45 0.26
CA GLY A 76 -6.83 12.10 -1.03
C GLY A 76 -5.99 11.52 -2.17
N LEU A 77 -4.68 11.36 -1.93
CA LEU A 77 -3.75 10.73 -2.87
C LEU A 77 -4.12 9.27 -3.14
N ARG A 78 -4.49 8.51 -2.11
CA ARG A 78 -4.92 7.12 -2.22
C ARG A 78 -6.14 6.97 -3.13
N GLU A 79 -7.17 7.76 -2.92
CA GLU A 79 -8.41 7.65 -3.70
C GLU A 79 -8.21 8.09 -5.16
N TRP A 80 -7.46 9.16 -5.38
CA TRP A 80 -7.09 9.57 -6.73
C TRP A 80 -6.31 8.48 -7.47
N PHE A 81 -5.27 7.91 -6.83
CA PHE A 81 -4.45 6.89 -7.45
C PHE A 81 -5.20 5.54 -7.60
N ARG A 82 -6.10 5.23 -6.67
CA ARG A 82 -7.02 4.09 -6.79
C ARG A 82 -7.84 4.17 -8.07
N ALA A 83 -8.40 5.34 -8.37
CA ALA A 83 -9.17 5.55 -9.61
C ALA A 83 -8.30 5.32 -10.86
N PHE A 84 -7.04 5.80 -10.85
CA PHE A 84 -6.07 5.52 -11.91
C PHE A 84 -5.85 4.01 -12.08
N VAL A 85 -5.52 3.29 -11.00
CA VAL A 85 -5.26 1.84 -11.05
C VAL A 85 -6.50 1.07 -11.50
N GLN A 86 -7.69 1.41 -11.02
CA GLN A 86 -8.94 0.74 -11.43
C GLN A 86 -9.19 0.86 -12.94
N LYS A 87 -8.84 1.99 -13.53
CA LYS A 87 -8.96 2.25 -14.99
C LYS A 87 -7.92 1.48 -15.81
N ARG A 88 -6.74 1.18 -15.22
CA ARG A 88 -5.58 0.65 -15.92
C ARG A 88 -5.27 -0.82 -15.65
N LYS A 89 -5.68 -1.37 -14.51
CA LYS A 89 -5.41 -2.77 -14.16
C LYS A 89 -5.83 -3.74 -15.27
N GLY A 90 -5.04 -4.78 -15.48
CA GLY A 90 -5.25 -5.76 -16.54
C GLY A 90 -4.81 -5.29 -17.93
N LYS A 91 -4.15 -4.12 -18.05
CA LYS A 91 -3.65 -3.57 -19.31
C LYS A 91 -2.26 -2.95 -19.09
N PRO A 92 -1.33 -3.08 -20.06
CA PRO A 92 -0.02 -2.46 -19.93
C PRO A 92 -0.14 -0.93 -19.92
N LEU A 93 0.69 -0.29 -19.08
CA LEU A 93 0.87 1.16 -19.12
C LEU A 93 1.75 1.59 -20.29
N SER A 94 1.66 2.84 -20.67
CA SER A 94 2.45 3.44 -21.73
C SER A 94 2.81 4.90 -21.42
N ALA A 95 3.71 5.50 -22.19
CA ALA A 95 4.05 6.92 -22.07
C ALA A 95 2.85 7.88 -22.21
N LYS A 96 1.75 7.43 -22.82
CA LYS A 96 0.51 8.22 -22.93
C LYS A 96 -0.18 8.45 -21.58
N ASP A 97 0.11 7.59 -20.61
CA ASP A 97 -0.48 7.67 -19.27
C ASP A 97 0.25 8.70 -18.37
N LEU A 98 1.43 9.21 -18.81
CA LEU A 98 2.27 10.12 -18.04
C LEU A 98 1.52 11.41 -17.63
N GLY A 99 0.67 11.94 -18.47
CA GLY A 99 -0.12 13.14 -18.17
C GLY A 99 -1.05 12.96 -16.96
N GLU A 100 -1.64 11.78 -16.80
CA GLU A 100 -2.49 11.45 -15.65
C GLU A 100 -1.69 11.30 -14.35
N LEU A 101 -0.36 11.09 -14.43
CA LEU A 101 0.55 10.91 -13.28
C LEU A 101 1.24 12.21 -12.83
N ALA A 102 0.92 13.35 -13.45
CA ALA A 102 1.48 14.65 -13.06
C ALA A 102 1.35 14.97 -11.56
N PRO A 103 0.26 14.60 -10.83
CA PRO A 103 0.18 14.80 -9.40
C PRO A 103 1.28 14.09 -8.60
N LEU A 104 1.70 12.88 -8.98
CA LEU A 104 2.83 12.19 -8.34
C LEU A 104 4.12 12.96 -8.53
N ASN A 105 4.41 13.39 -9.76
CA ASN A 105 5.60 14.17 -10.07
C ASN A 105 5.63 15.49 -9.29
N GLY A 106 4.46 16.14 -9.11
CA GLY A 106 4.34 17.37 -8.32
C GLY A 106 4.69 17.17 -6.83
N VAL A 107 4.44 15.99 -6.27
CA VAL A 107 4.86 15.67 -4.90
C VAL A 107 6.34 15.27 -4.87
N LEU A 108 6.79 14.40 -5.79
CA LEU A 108 8.19 13.93 -5.86
C LEU A 108 9.21 15.07 -6.01
N GLN A 109 8.86 16.16 -6.70
CA GLN A 109 9.72 17.34 -6.85
C GLN A 109 10.05 18.04 -5.51
N ARG A 110 9.29 17.78 -4.46
CA ARG A 110 9.49 18.34 -3.11
C ARG A 110 10.29 17.42 -2.19
N ASP A 111 10.72 16.24 -2.70
CA ASP A 111 11.47 15.27 -1.89
C ASP A 111 12.91 15.75 -1.68
N GLU A 112 13.32 15.84 -0.43
CA GLU A 112 14.64 16.25 -0.02
C GLU A 112 15.54 15.03 0.25
N GLN A 113 16.06 14.41 -0.82
CA GLN A 113 17.03 13.33 -0.69
C GLN A 113 18.46 13.83 -0.90
N HIS A 114 19.42 13.23 -0.18
CA HIS A 114 20.84 13.53 -0.31
C HIS A 114 21.67 12.25 -0.20
N GLY A 115 22.84 12.27 -0.88
CA GLY A 115 23.80 11.17 -0.79
C GLY A 115 24.54 11.16 0.55
N VAL A 116 24.80 9.97 1.07
CA VAL A 116 25.54 9.77 2.32
C VAL A 116 26.42 8.53 2.21
N ILE A 117 27.59 8.60 2.85
CA ILE A 117 28.45 7.41 3.04
C ILE A 117 28.13 6.80 4.40
N VAL A 118 27.77 5.52 4.40
CA VAL A 118 27.39 4.76 5.60
C VAL A 118 28.29 3.53 5.76
N ALA A 119 28.37 3.02 6.99
CA ALA A 119 29.02 1.75 7.25
C ALA A 119 28.16 0.60 6.68
N ASP A 120 28.78 -0.32 5.93
CA ASP A 120 28.16 -1.53 5.43
C ASP A 120 29.19 -2.68 5.51
N ALA A 121 28.94 -3.62 6.43
CA ALA A 121 29.83 -4.75 6.63
C ALA A 121 29.94 -5.69 5.41
N ASN A 122 29.00 -5.62 4.47
CA ASN A 122 28.99 -6.44 3.26
C ASN A 122 29.69 -5.76 2.08
N ALA A 123 30.01 -4.47 2.20
CA ALA A 123 30.67 -3.72 1.12
C ALA A 123 32.20 -3.90 1.17
N PRO A 124 32.91 -3.92 0.04
CA PRO A 124 34.35 -3.89 0.01
C PRO A 124 34.87 -2.64 0.75
N GLY A 125 35.67 -2.82 1.81
CA GLY A 125 36.16 -1.73 2.64
C GLY A 125 35.19 -1.24 3.73
N GLY A 126 34.06 -1.91 3.94
CA GLY A 126 33.12 -1.60 5.04
C GLY A 126 32.31 -0.33 4.88
N LEU A 127 32.28 0.27 3.68
CA LEU A 127 31.56 1.53 3.40
C LEU A 127 30.68 1.39 2.14
N ALA A 128 29.47 1.94 2.19
CA ALA A 128 28.56 2.04 1.05
C ALA A 128 28.07 3.48 0.86
N PHE A 129 27.77 3.83 -0.40
CA PHE A 129 27.06 5.06 -0.73
C PHE A 129 25.57 4.78 -0.74
N GLY A 130 24.79 5.57 -0.02
CA GLY A 130 23.34 5.46 0.06
C GLY A 130 22.66 6.82 -0.12
N MET A 131 21.34 6.79 -0.29
CA MET A 131 20.50 7.97 -0.28
C MET A 131 19.72 8.03 1.03
N GLN A 132 19.66 9.21 1.63
CA GLN A 132 18.85 9.48 2.81
C GLN A 132 17.90 10.65 2.55
N ARG A 133 16.70 10.58 3.14
CA ARG A 133 15.70 11.65 3.08
C ARG A 133 15.82 12.53 4.32
N ARG A 134 15.69 13.85 4.12
CA ARG A 134 15.53 14.80 5.21
C ARG A 134 14.06 14.81 5.65
N TRP A 135 13.85 14.67 6.94
CA TRP A 135 12.53 14.64 7.57
C TRP A 135 12.27 15.98 8.26
N THR A 136 12.10 17.04 7.45
CA THR A 136 12.03 18.44 7.92
C THR A 136 10.66 18.87 8.42
N SER A 137 9.60 18.13 8.05
CA SER A 137 8.21 18.42 8.43
C SER A 137 7.36 17.16 8.36
N ALA A 138 6.14 17.21 8.91
CA ALA A 138 5.18 16.12 8.78
C ALA A 138 4.81 15.84 7.30
N GLU A 139 4.88 16.83 6.41
CA GLU A 139 4.63 16.64 4.97
C GLU A 139 5.63 15.68 4.32
N SER A 140 6.86 15.58 4.84
CA SER A 140 7.86 14.63 4.34
C SER A 140 7.42 13.17 4.46
N LEU A 141 6.45 12.83 5.33
CA LEU A 141 5.84 11.51 5.45
C LEU A 141 5.07 11.06 4.19
N LEU A 142 4.67 12.00 3.33
CA LEU A 142 4.03 11.66 2.04
C LEU A 142 5.05 11.15 1.01
N MET A 143 6.32 11.51 1.14
CA MET A 143 7.34 11.19 0.12
C MET A 143 7.55 9.70 -0.09
N PRO A 144 7.73 8.85 0.96
CA PRO A 144 7.88 7.41 0.76
C PRO A 144 6.60 6.76 0.20
N ILE A 145 5.41 7.29 0.52
CA ILE A 145 4.16 6.84 -0.09
C ILE A 145 4.19 7.10 -1.60
N VAL A 146 4.47 8.33 -2.01
CA VAL A 146 4.49 8.70 -3.43
C VAL A 146 5.59 7.95 -4.19
N GLU A 147 6.73 7.70 -3.55
CA GLU A 147 7.80 6.87 -4.10
C GLU A 147 7.32 5.43 -4.37
N THR A 148 6.56 4.81 -3.46
CA THR A 148 6.01 3.47 -3.70
C THR A 148 4.99 3.45 -4.84
N LEU A 149 4.20 4.53 -5.00
CA LEU A 149 3.26 4.67 -6.11
C LEU A 149 4.00 4.87 -7.44
N ALA A 150 5.08 5.64 -7.46
CA ALA A 150 5.92 5.83 -8.64
C ALA A 150 6.60 4.51 -9.04
N LYS A 151 7.16 3.76 -8.08
CA LYS A 151 7.73 2.43 -8.33
C LYS A 151 6.68 1.47 -8.88
N LEU A 152 5.48 1.44 -8.31
CA LEU A 152 4.38 0.62 -8.83
C LEU A 152 4.11 0.89 -10.32
N VAL A 153 4.09 2.17 -10.72
CA VAL A 153 3.86 2.57 -12.13
C VAL A 153 5.02 2.19 -13.05
N CYS A 154 6.25 2.26 -12.55
CA CYS A 154 7.45 2.08 -13.36
C CYS A 154 7.97 0.64 -13.40
N GLU A 155 7.69 -0.15 -12.37
CA GLU A 155 8.30 -1.46 -12.15
C GLU A 155 7.32 -2.61 -12.33
N GLU A 156 5.99 -2.38 -12.10
CA GLU A 156 4.99 -3.43 -12.19
C GLU A 156 4.36 -3.51 -13.60
N ASP A 157 4.18 -4.74 -14.08
CA ASP A 157 3.35 -4.97 -15.27
C ASP A 157 1.86 -4.89 -14.90
N PHE A 158 1.24 -3.79 -15.26
CA PHE A 158 -0.18 -3.55 -14.98
C PHE A 158 -1.12 -4.55 -15.65
N THR A 159 -0.66 -5.34 -16.61
CA THR A 159 -1.41 -6.49 -17.15
C THR A 159 -1.74 -7.50 -16.06
N TYR A 160 -0.88 -7.61 -15.03
CA TYR A 160 -1.02 -8.54 -13.93
C TYR A 160 -1.43 -7.88 -12.61
N VAL A 161 -1.74 -6.58 -12.62
CA VAL A 161 -2.43 -5.94 -11.49
C VAL A 161 -3.90 -6.34 -11.51
N LYS A 162 -4.37 -6.94 -10.42
CA LYS A 162 -5.71 -7.56 -10.32
C LYS A 162 -6.48 -7.10 -9.10
N ALA A 163 -7.80 -7.18 -9.18
CA ALA A 163 -8.67 -7.12 -8.02
C ALA A 163 -8.93 -8.53 -7.48
N CYS A 164 -9.06 -8.67 -6.17
CA CYS A 164 -9.44 -9.92 -5.54
C CYS A 164 -10.86 -10.33 -5.98
N GLU A 165 -11.06 -11.61 -6.34
CA GLU A 165 -12.36 -12.15 -6.73
C GLU A 165 -13.25 -12.53 -5.52
N GLY A 166 -12.84 -12.23 -4.29
CA GLY A 166 -13.69 -12.39 -3.11
C GLY A 166 -14.91 -11.48 -3.20
N PRO A 167 -16.15 -11.97 -2.94
CA PRO A 167 -17.39 -11.24 -3.25
C PRO A 167 -17.52 -9.88 -2.52
N THR A 168 -16.88 -9.72 -1.37
CA THR A 168 -16.87 -8.47 -0.59
C THR A 168 -15.48 -7.85 -0.47
N CYS A 169 -14.47 -8.43 -1.15
CA CYS A 169 -13.08 -7.99 -1.02
C CYS A 169 -12.78 -6.85 -2.00
N THR A 170 -12.18 -5.78 -1.50
CA THR A 170 -11.81 -4.59 -2.29
C THR A 170 -10.32 -4.52 -2.61
N LEU A 171 -9.52 -5.52 -2.16
CA LEU A 171 -8.07 -5.50 -2.27
C LEU A 171 -7.59 -5.69 -3.72
N LEU A 172 -6.55 -4.95 -4.05
CA LEU A 172 -5.76 -5.09 -5.27
C LEU A 172 -4.47 -5.85 -4.98
N PHE A 173 -3.90 -6.52 -5.96
CA PHE A 173 -2.58 -7.17 -5.84
C PHE A 173 -1.89 -7.27 -7.20
N ALA A 174 -0.55 -7.35 -7.20
CA ALA A 174 0.25 -7.75 -8.34
C ALA A 174 0.37 -9.28 -8.37
N ASP A 175 0.14 -9.89 -9.53
CA ASP A 175 0.23 -11.35 -9.66
C ASP A 175 1.60 -11.77 -10.18
N HIS A 176 2.54 -11.98 -9.27
CA HIS A 176 3.89 -12.45 -9.57
C HIS A 176 3.99 -13.98 -9.67
N THR A 177 2.87 -14.71 -9.65
CA THR A 177 2.91 -16.17 -9.82
C THR A 177 3.32 -16.55 -11.24
N ARG A 178 4.04 -17.66 -11.39
CA ARG A 178 4.58 -18.13 -12.69
C ARG A 178 3.51 -18.23 -13.80
N GLY A 179 2.27 -18.55 -13.44
CA GLY A 179 1.17 -18.72 -14.41
C GLY A 179 0.21 -17.53 -14.43
N HIS A 180 0.46 -16.46 -13.66
CA HIS A 180 -0.43 -15.32 -13.50
C HIS A 180 -1.89 -15.71 -13.28
N ALA A 181 -2.12 -16.80 -12.51
CA ALA A 181 -3.43 -17.39 -12.28
C ALA A 181 -4.01 -17.10 -10.88
N ARG A 182 -3.36 -16.20 -10.11
CA ARG A 182 -3.84 -15.79 -8.78
C ARG A 182 -5.17 -15.05 -8.92
N ARG A 183 -6.16 -15.46 -8.14
CA ARG A 183 -7.53 -14.94 -8.14
C ARG A 183 -7.87 -14.20 -6.85
N TRP A 184 -7.17 -14.46 -5.76
CA TRP A 184 -7.46 -13.92 -4.42
C TRP A 184 -6.25 -13.19 -3.85
N CYS A 185 -6.52 -12.14 -3.10
CA CYS A 185 -5.49 -11.41 -2.35
C CYS A 185 -4.69 -12.32 -1.40
N SER A 186 -5.35 -13.35 -0.86
CA SER A 186 -4.73 -14.40 -0.06
C SER A 186 -5.54 -15.68 -0.14
N MET A 187 -4.85 -16.82 -0.31
CA MET A 187 -5.49 -18.14 -0.22
C MET A 187 -6.05 -18.41 1.17
N ALA A 188 -5.34 -17.98 2.23
CA ALA A 188 -5.75 -18.19 3.62
C ALA A 188 -7.04 -17.43 3.98
N ILE A 189 -7.27 -16.27 3.36
CA ILE A 189 -8.44 -15.42 3.63
C ILE A 189 -9.51 -15.66 2.55
N CYS A 190 -9.37 -15.04 1.39
CA CYS A 190 -10.42 -15.05 0.36
C CYS A 190 -10.52 -16.39 -0.37
N GLY A 191 -9.41 -17.09 -0.58
CA GLY A 191 -9.41 -18.41 -1.21
C GLY A 191 -10.17 -19.45 -0.37
N ASN A 192 -9.95 -19.48 0.94
CA ASN A 192 -10.67 -20.39 1.84
C ASN A 192 -12.15 -20.02 1.97
N ARG A 193 -12.49 -18.71 2.05
CA ARG A 193 -13.89 -18.26 2.02
C ARG A 193 -14.60 -18.73 0.75
N ALA A 194 -13.97 -18.62 -0.41
CA ALA A 194 -14.52 -19.08 -1.68
C ALA A 194 -14.73 -20.59 -1.71
N LYS A 195 -13.77 -21.38 -1.20
CA LYS A 195 -13.92 -22.86 -1.08
C LYS A 195 -15.10 -23.26 -0.18
N VAL A 196 -15.22 -22.60 0.99
CA VAL A 196 -16.34 -22.87 1.93
C VAL A 196 -17.68 -22.49 1.30
N ALA A 197 -17.76 -21.36 0.61
CA ALA A 197 -18.97 -20.94 -0.10
C ALA A 197 -19.39 -21.94 -1.19
N ALA A 198 -18.43 -22.38 -2.02
CA ALA A 198 -18.66 -23.38 -3.07
C ALA A 198 -19.08 -24.74 -2.49
N HIS A 199 -18.53 -25.15 -1.35
CA HIS A 199 -18.94 -26.39 -0.68
C HIS A 199 -20.38 -26.31 -0.16
N ARG A 200 -20.73 -25.18 0.49
CA ARG A 200 -22.11 -24.96 1.00
C ARG A 200 -23.14 -24.89 -0.13
N ALA A 201 -22.81 -24.33 -1.29
CA ALA A 201 -23.69 -24.28 -2.45
C ALA A 201 -24.00 -25.70 -2.94
N ARG A 202 -22.97 -26.53 -3.13
CA ARG A 202 -23.12 -27.93 -3.56
C ARG A 202 -24.01 -28.77 -2.59
N LEU A 203 -23.84 -28.55 -1.27
CA LEU A 203 -24.68 -29.25 -0.28
C LEU A 203 -26.15 -28.84 -0.32
N LYS A 204 -26.46 -27.60 -0.73
CA LYS A 204 -27.86 -27.15 -0.91
C LYS A 204 -28.49 -27.74 -2.16
N GLU A 205 -27.75 -27.79 -3.27
CA GLU A 205 -28.21 -28.40 -4.52
C GLU A 205 -28.45 -29.89 -4.38
N GLY A 206 -27.59 -30.63 -3.65
CA GLY A 206 -27.73 -32.07 -3.40
C GLY A 206 -28.83 -32.46 -2.39
N LYS A 207 -29.46 -31.47 -1.70
CA LYS A 207 -30.59 -31.74 -0.77
C LYS A 207 -31.96 -31.39 -1.37
N GLY A 208 -32.01 -30.90 -2.59
CA GLY A 208 -33.24 -30.52 -3.29
C GLY A 208 -33.67 -31.47 -4.43
N GLY A 209 -33.06 -32.68 -4.49
CA GLY A 209 -33.41 -33.74 -5.44
C GLY A 209 -34.07 -34.94 -4.80
#